data_560ab3af01ffffe77e5eed6d569ba49e
#
_entry.id   560ab3af01ffffe77e5eed6d569ba49e
#
_cell.length_a   1.000
_cell.length_b   1.000
_cell.length_c   1.000
_cell.angle_alpha   90.00
_cell.angle_beta   90.00
_cell.angle_gamma   90.00
#
_symmetry.space_group_name_H-M   'P 1'
#
loop_
_entity.id
_entity.type
_entity.pdbx_description
1 polymer ?
#
loop_
_entity_poly.entity_id
_entity_poly.type
_entity_poly.pdbx_seq_one_letter_code
_entity_poly.pdbx_strand_id
1 'polypeptide(L)'
;LGLRLFIGKGRCFFCHTGPRFTDDEFHNLGLATIEDLGRLSAVEQVKDDPFNSGGAFSDAPDGVSAQFTSYLALSDEQAGQFKTGGLRDIASSPPYMHDGRFETLLDVVEFYSTLPGRVQVGHREDFMVPLLLDDEELNALVVFMESLSPEDR
;
A
#
# COMPACT_ATOMS: atom_id res chain seq x y z
N LEU A 1 4.71 -12.33 20.25
CA LEU A 1 5.36 -11.01 20.19
C LEU A 1 4.93 -10.26 18.89
N GLY A 2 5.05 -10.85 17.70
CA GLY A 2 4.81 -10.19 16.41
C GLY A 2 3.45 -9.51 16.29
N LEU A 3 2.33 -10.16 16.61
CA LEU A 3 1.00 -9.53 16.61
C LEU A 3 0.92 -8.30 17.55
N ARG A 4 1.56 -8.33 18.71
CA ARG A 4 1.59 -7.20 19.62
C ARG A 4 2.37 -6.02 19.05
N LEU A 5 3.46 -6.30 18.34
CA LEU A 5 4.23 -5.29 17.63
C LEU A 5 3.42 -4.72 16.47
N PHE A 6 2.79 -5.58 15.67
CA PHE A 6 1.96 -5.18 14.53
C PHE A 6 0.85 -4.20 14.90
N ILE A 7 0.14 -4.46 16.02
CA ILE A 7 -0.92 -3.58 16.52
C ILE A 7 -0.36 -2.36 17.27
N GLY A 8 0.77 -2.51 17.97
CA GLY A 8 1.36 -1.52 18.88
C GLY A 8 2.51 -0.73 18.24
N LYS A 9 3.75 -1.00 18.69
CA LYS A 9 4.96 -0.26 18.29
C LYS A 9 5.14 -0.19 16.78
N GLY A 10 4.82 -1.26 16.07
CA GLY A 10 4.97 -1.36 14.61
C GLY A 10 3.98 -0.51 13.81
N ARG A 11 2.85 -0.11 14.40
CA ARG A 11 1.80 0.73 13.77
C ARG A 11 1.23 0.18 12.45
N CYS A 12 1.52 -1.07 12.10
CA CYS A 12 1.07 -1.69 10.85
C CYS A 12 -0.46 -1.72 10.73
N PHE A 13 -1.13 -1.87 11.89
CA PHE A 13 -2.59 -1.90 11.98
C PHE A 13 -3.27 -0.58 11.55
N PHE A 14 -2.57 0.53 11.41
CA PHE A 14 -3.17 1.79 10.96
C PHE A 14 -3.67 1.72 9.51
N CYS A 15 -2.98 0.97 8.66
CA CYS A 15 -3.37 0.72 7.28
C CYS A 15 -3.83 -0.74 7.07
N HIS A 16 -3.18 -1.70 7.74
CA HIS A 16 -3.45 -3.13 7.57
C HIS A 16 -4.47 -3.63 8.60
N THR A 17 -5.73 -3.22 8.45
CA THR A 17 -6.84 -3.56 9.36
C THR A 17 -7.79 -4.60 8.78
N GLY A 18 -8.73 -5.08 9.61
CA GLY A 18 -9.79 -6.00 9.20
C GLY A 18 -9.30 -7.40 8.82
N PRO A 19 -10.21 -8.25 8.33
CA PRO A 19 -9.91 -9.67 8.08
C PRO A 19 -8.95 -9.90 6.90
N ARG A 20 -8.80 -8.93 6.00
CA ARG A 20 -7.85 -8.97 4.87
C ARG A 20 -6.54 -8.25 5.15
N PHE A 21 -6.38 -7.63 6.32
CA PHE A 21 -5.24 -6.78 6.67
C PHE A 21 -5.00 -5.67 5.63
N THR A 22 -6.05 -4.92 5.32
CA THR A 22 -6.02 -3.72 4.47
C THR A 22 -7.23 -2.84 4.81
N ASP A 23 -7.05 -1.54 4.77
CA ASP A 23 -8.13 -0.55 4.82
C ASP A 23 -8.69 -0.23 3.43
N ASP A 24 -8.06 -0.78 2.35
CA ASP A 24 -8.36 -0.49 0.95
C ASP A 24 -8.16 0.99 0.53
N GLU A 25 -7.55 1.80 1.40
CA GLU A 25 -7.27 3.21 1.16
C GLU A 25 -5.88 3.42 0.50
N PHE A 26 -5.56 4.68 0.23
CA PHE A 26 -4.33 5.08 -0.45
C PHE A 26 -3.44 5.90 0.48
N HIS A 27 -2.18 5.52 0.60
CA HIS A 27 -1.20 6.15 1.48
C HIS A 27 0.13 6.43 0.79
N ASN A 28 0.79 7.52 1.20
CA ASN A 28 2.14 7.83 0.73
C ASN A 28 3.18 7.36 1.74
N LEU A 29 3.91 6.31 1.38
CA LEU A 29 5.01 5.75 2.19
C LEU A 29 6.37 6.43 1.90
N GLY A 30 6.40 7.37 0.96
CA GLY A 30 7.62 8.05 0.53
C GLY A 30 8.46 7.22 -0.45
N LEU A 31 7.85 6.27 -1.15
CA LEU A 31 8.52 5.37 -2.10
C LEU A 31 8.33 5.79 -3.57
N ALA A 32 7.39 6.70 -3.85
CA ALA A 32 7.14 7.22 -5.18
C ALA A 32 8.34 7.95 -5.76
N THR A 33 8.48 7.89 -7.07
CA THR A 33 9.48 8.64 -7.86
C THR A 33 8.79 9.66 -8.76
N ILE A 34 9.56 10.53 -9.39
CA ILE A 34 9.03 11.51 -10.35
C ILE A 34 8.48 10.84 -11.62
N GLU A 35 8.87 9.61 -11.90
CA GLU A 35 8.39 8.80 -13.02
C GLU A 35 7.13 7.99 -12.65
N ASP A 36 6.86 7.81 -11.35
CA ASP A 36 5.69 7.09 -10.84
C ASP A 36 5.03 7.89 -9.72
N LEU A 37 4.01 8.65 -10.08
CA LEU A 37 3.25 9.50 -9.17
C LEU A 37 2.11 8.75 -8.44
N GLY A 38 2.01 7.44 -8.62
CA GLY A 38 1.01 6.60 -7.96
C GLY A 38 -0.42 7.00 -8.31
N ARG A 39 -1.26 7.21 -7.30
CA ARG A 39 -2.69 7.53 -7.47
C ARG A 39 -2.94 8.73 -8.39
N LEU A 40 -2.08 9.75 -8.37
CA LEU A 40 -2.27 10.94 -9.22
C LEU A 40 -2.27 10.56 -10.71
N SER A 41 -1.28 9.78 -11.17
CA SER A 41 -1.24 9.27 -12.54
C SER A 41 -2.38 8.28 -12.83
N ALA A 42 -2.74 7.45 -11.85
CA ALA A 42 -3.81 6.47 -12.02
C ALA A 42 -5.18 7.12 -12.23
N VAL A 43 -5.47 8.25 -11.61
CA VAL A 43 -6.73 8.99 -11.81
C VAL A 43 -6.86 9.46 -13.26
N GLU A 44 -5.79 10.01 -13.86
CA GLU A 44 -5.79 10.40 -15.26
C GLU A 44 -6.02 9.21 -16.18
N GLN A 45 -5.26 8.13 -15.98
CA GLN A 45 -5.40 6.89 -16.77
C GLN A 45 -6.81 6.32 -16.71
N VAL A 46 -7.42 6.22 -15.51
CA VAL A 46 -8.78 5.70 -15.34
C VAL A 46 -9.81 6.58 -16.06
N LYS A 47 -9.66 7.90 -16.01
CA LYS A 47 -10.61 8.81 -16.70
C LYS A 47 -10.55 8.69 -18.22
N ASP A 48 -9.37 8.46 -18.76
CA ASP A 48 -9.13 8.38 -20.21
C ASP A 48 -9.31 6.97 -20.77
N ASP A 49 -9.42 5.96 -19.91
CA ASP A 49 -9.55 4.55 -20.32
C ASP A 49 -10.94 4.31 -20.96
N PRO A 50 -10.99 3.85 -22.23
CA PRO A 50 -12.27 3.54 -22.89
C PRO A 50 -13.03 2.37 -22.22
N PHE A 51 -12.36 1.56 -21.41
CA PHE A 51 -12.95 0.45 -20.65
C PHE A 51 -13.36 0.83 -19.23
N ASN A 52 -13.25 2.11 -18.82
CA ASN A 52 -13.78 2.53 -17.52
C ASN A 52 -15.31 2.44 -17.49
N SER A 53 -15.92 2.58 -16.31
CA SER A 53 -17.35 2.39 -16.13
C SER A 53 -18.25 3.41 -16.86
N GLY A 54 -17.72 4.55 -17.29
CA GLY A 54 -18.39 5.55 -18.13
C GLY A 54 -17.92 5.53 -19.60
N GLY A 55 -16.99 4.64 -19.95
CA GLY A 55 -16.35 4.58 -21.26
C GLY A 55 -17.22 3.91 -22.33
N ALA A 56 -16.69 3.92 -23.57
CA ALA A 56 -17.40 3.45 -24.76
C ALA A 56 -17.80 1.96 -24.73
N PHE A 57 -17.14 1.16 -23.90
CA PHE A 57 -17.39 -0.28 -23.76
C PHE A 57 -18.14 -0.64 -22.48
N SER A 58 -18.67 0.34 -21.74
CA SER A 58 -19.44 0.10 -20.53
C SER A 58 -20.85 -0.39 -20.85
N ASP A 59 -21.30 -1.43 -20.14
CA ASP A 59 -22.70 -1.91 -20.23
C ASP A 59 -23.70 -0.95 -19.57
N ALA A 60 -23.23 0.01 -18.74
CA ALA A 60 -24.04 0.98 -18.02
C ALA A 60 -23.33 2.36 -17.93
N PRO A 61 -23.13 3.06 -19.07
CA PRO A 61 -22.35 4.31 -19.10
C PRO A 61 -22.98 5.44 -18.29
N ASP A 62 -24.28 5.37 -17.99
CA ASP A 62 -25.01 6.32 -17.14
C ASP A 62 -25.28 5.76 -15.73
N GLY A 63 -24.71 4.61 -15.40
CA GLY A 63 -24.88 3.93 -14.12
C GLY A 63 -24.15 4.60 -12.95
N VAL A 64 -24.41 4.10 -11.74
CA VAL A 64 -23.79 4.62 -10.51
C VAL A 64 -22.27 4.56 -10.57
N SER A 65 -21.69 3.46 -11.08
CA SER A 65 -20.23 3.33 -11.23
C SER A 65 -19.65 4.37 -12.20
N ALA A 66 -20.34 4.67 -13.30
CA ALA A 66 -19.95 5.71 -14.24
C ALA A 66 -19.98 7.10 -13.61
N GLN A 67 -20.98 7.38 -12.76
CA GLN A 67 -21.02 8.62 -12.00
C GLN A 67 -19.82 8.75 -11.05
N PHE A 68 -19.44 7.70 -10.31
CA PHE A 68 -18.22 7.72 -9.48
C PHE A 68 -16.98 8.01 -10.31
N THR A 69 -16.82 7.38 -11.47
CA THR A 69 -15.69 7.67 -12.37
C THR A 69 -15.67 9.13 -12.83
N SER A 70 -16.84 9.70 -13.13
CA SER A 70 -16.95 11.11 -13.56
C SER A 70 -16.56 12.09 -12.46
N TYR A 71 -16.75 11.73 -11.19
CA TYR A 71 -16.36 12.56 -10.03
C TYR A 71 -14.89 12.44 -9.63
N LEU A 72 -14.12 11.55 -10.26
CA LEU A 72 -12.69 11.49 -10.01
C LEU A 72 -12.04 12.83 -10.36
N ALA A 73 -11.45 13.47 -9.37
CA ALA A 73 -10.75 14.74 -9.51
C ALA A 73 -9.25 14.55 -9.21
N LEU A 74 -8.42 15.28 -9.95
CA LEU A 74 -6.99 15.37 -9.66
C LEU A 74 -6.77 16.25 -8.45
N SER A 75 -5.89 15.82 -7.56
CA SER A 75 -5.42 16.59 -6.42
C SER A 75 -3.94 16.31 -6.20
N ASP A 76 -3.16 17.36 -5.92
CA ASP A 76 -1.73 17.22 -5.60
C ASP A 76 -1.48 16.31 -4.39
N GLU A 77 -2.47 16.18 -3.50
CA GLU A 77 -2.41 15.28 -2.34
C GLU A 77 -2.35 13.80 -2.74
N GLN A 78 -2.80 13.46 -3.95
CA GLN A 78 -2.77 12.07 -4.46
C GLN A 78 -1.37 11.65 -4.93
N ALA A 79 -0.45 12.62 -5.07
CA ALA A 79 0.89 12.34 -5.55
C ALA A 79 1.68 11.47 -4.55
N GLY A 80 2.17 10.34 -5.04
CA GLY A 80 2.94 9.38 -4.25
C GLY A 80 2.12 8.42 -3.41
N GLN A 81 0.79 8.47 -3.49
CA GLN A 81 -0.09 7.54 -2.81
C GLN A 81 -0.22 6.23 -3.60
N PHE A 82 -0.15 5.09 -2.89
CA PHE A 82 -0.43 3.76 -3.40
C PHE A 82 -1.45 3.06 -2.51
N LYS A 83 -2.23 2.16 -3.11
CA LYS A 83 -3.26 1.42 -2.40
C LYS A 83 -2.65 0.46 -1.40
N THR A 84 -3.19 0.39 -0.19
CA THR A 84 -2.81 -0.60 0.82
C THR A 84 -3.15 -2.01 0.33
N GLY A 85 -2.13 -2.85 0.13
CA GLY A 85 -2.30 -4.26 -0.19
C GLY A 85 -2.75 -5.07 1.02
N GLY A 86 -3.53 -6.14 0.80
CA GLY A 86 -3.84 -7.11 1.84
C GLY A 86 -2.62 -7.96 2.21
N LEU A 87 -2.51 -8.39 3.48
CA LEU A 87 -1.39 -9.21 3.92
C LEU A 87 -1.71 -10.71 3.99
N ARG A 88 -2.92 -11.13 3.62
CA ARG A 88 -3.21 -12.57 3.51
C ARG A 88 -2.35 -13.18 2.42
N ASP A 89 -1.73 -14.32 2.73
CA ASP A 89 -0.84 -15.07 1.82
C ASP A 89 0.42 -14.28 1.37
N ILE A 90 0.83 -13.30 2.18
CA ILE A 90 1.92 -12.39 1.83
C ILE A 90 3.28 -13.09 1.67
N ALA A 91 3.53 -14.17 2.41
CA ALA A 91 4.80 -14.89 2.34
C ALA A 91 5.06 -15.54 0.97
N SER A 92 3.99 -15.78 0.19
CA SER A 92 4.08 -16.45 -1.13
C SER A 92 4.18 -15.47 -2.32
N SER A 93 4.23 -14.15 -2.07
CA SER A 93 4.09 -13.14 -3.12
C SER A 93 5.25 -12.12 -3.22
N PRO A 94 6.53 -12.53 -3.06
CA PRO A 94 7.62 -11.60 -3.37
C PRO A 94 7.68 -11.31 -4.90
N PRO A 95 8.28 -10.19 -5.31
CA PRO A 95 8.84 -9.12 -4.50
C PRO A 95 7.78 -8.15 -3.94
N TYR A 96 8.14 -7.36 -2.93
CA TYR A 96 7.23 -6.51 -2.15
C TYR A 96 7.32 -5.03 -2.52
N MET A 97 6.32 -4.26 -2.07
CA MET A 97 5.95 -2.90 -2.41
C MET A 97 5.35 -2.80 -3.82
N HIS A 98 4.85 -1.59 -4.18
CA HIS A 98 4.20 -1.36 -5.48
C HIS A 98 5.11 -1.59 -6.69
N ASP A 99 6.41 -1.43 -6.51
CA ASP A 99 7.44 -1.56 -7.55
C ASP A 99 8.33 -2.80 -7.39
N GLY A 100 8.04 -3.65 -6.39
CA GLY A 100 8.80 -4.88 -6.17
C GLY A 100 10.23 -4.67 -5.67
N ARG A 101 10.52 -3.54 -5.01
CA ARG A 101 11.91 -3.19 -4.61
C ARG A 101 12.50 -4.04 -3.50
N PHE A 102 11.69 -4.76 -2.76
CA PHE A 102 12.12 -5.61 -1.65
C PHE A 102 11.87 -7.09 -1.93
N GLU A 103 12.89 -7.89 -1.79
CA GLU A 103 12.83 -9.33 -2.07
C GLU A 103 12.29 -10.14 -0.89
N THR A 104 12.43 -9.62 0.34
CA THR A 104 12.05 -10.34 1.55
C THR A 104 11.13 -9.52 2.45
N LEU A 105 10.36 -10.21 3.31
CA LEU A 105 9.56 -9.56 4.35
C LEU A 105 10.44 -8.84 5.38
N LEU A 106 11.67 -9.32 5.59
CA LEU A 106 12.62 -8.65 6.45
C LEU A 106 13.00 -7.27 5.91
N ASP A 107 13.31 -7.17 4.61
CA ASP A 107 13.62 -5.87 3.96
C ASP A 107 12.46 -4.88 4.13
N VAL A 108 11.21 -5.36 4.03
CA VAL A 108 10.01 -4.55 4.27
C VAL A 108 9.95 -4.02 5.70
N VAL A 109 10.18 -4.88 6.69
CA VAL A 109 10.13 -4.47 8.11
C VAL A 109 11.29 -3.54 8.47
N GLU A 110 12.48 -3.77 7.92
CA GLU A 110 13.65 -2.89 8.07
C GLU A 110 13.39 -1.50 7.46
N PHE A 111 12.72 -1.44 6.30
CA PHE A 111 12.29 -0.18 5.73
C PHE A 111 11.42 0.61 6.71
N TYR A 112 10.38 -0.01 7.29
CA TYR A 112 9.52 0.66 8.28
C TYR A 112 10.26 0.99 9.58
N SER A 113 11.25 0.17 9.97
CA SER A 113 12.06 0.40 11.16
C SER A 113 12.90 1.67 11.07
N THR A 114 13.44 1.96 9.89
CA THR A 114 14.41 3.04 9.70
C THR A 114 13.88 4.20 8.85
N LEU A 115 12.88 3.96 7.99
CA LEU A 115 12.35 4.87 6.99
C LEU A 115 13.44 5.62 6.21
N PRO A 116 14.35 4.89 5.55
CA PRO A 116 15.50 5.48 4.89
C PRO A 116 15.08 6.32 3.68
N GLY A 117 15.96 7.23 3.31
CA GLY A 117 15.81 8.02 2.11
C GLY A 117 14.92 9.25 2.28
N ARG A 118 14.97 10.11 1.26
CA ARG A 118 14.19 11.34 1.18
C ARG A 118 12.92 11.09 0.35
N VAL A 119 11.79 11.59 0.80
CA VAL A 119 10.55 11.62 0.01
C VAL A 119 10.78 12.50 -1.21
N GLN A 120 10.56 11.94 -2.41
CA GLN A 120 10.74 12.66 -3.68
C GLN A 120 9.42 13.28 -4.17
N VAL A 121 8.29 12.64 -3.86
CA VAL A 121 6.96 13.02 -4.35
C VAL A 121 5.97 13.10 -3.20
N GLY A 122 5.26 14.21 -3.11
CA GLY A 122 4.30 14.47 -2.05
C GLY A 122 4.95 14.51 -0.66
N HIS A 123 4.24 14.06 0.33
CA HIS A 123 4.71 13.94 1.71
C HIS A 123 4.28 12.59 2.29
N ARG A 124 5.13 12.02 3.13
CA ARG A 124 4.83 10.77 3.84
C ARG A 124 3.73 11.01 4.85
N GLU A 125 2.91 9.99 5.11
CA GLU A 125 1.90 10.04 6.17
C GLU A 125 2.51 10.45 7.52
N ASP A 126 1.88 11.35 8.24
CA ASP A 126 2.41 11.94 9.50
C ASP A 126 2.68 10.90 10.59
N PHE A 127 1.93 9.79 10.60
CA PHE A 127 2.13 8.70 11.56
C PHE A 127 3.31 7.79 11.20
N MET A 128 3.88 7.91 10.01
CA MET A 128 5.04 7.16 9.56
C MET A 128 6.32 7.76 10.15
N VAL A 129 6.75 7.19 11.25
CA VAL A 129 8.00 7.54 11.94
C VAL A 129 8.91 6.32 12.05
N PRO A 130 10.24 6.49 12.09
CA PRO A 130 11.15 5.38 12.33
C PRO A 130 10.79 4.61 13.61
N LEU A 131 10.57 3.32 13.48
CA LEU A 131 10.12 2.48 14.61
C LEU A 131 11.28 2.04 15.49
N LEU A 132 12.51 2.04 14.95
CA LEU A 132 13.75 1.64 15.63
C LEU A 132 13.59 0.28 16.32
N LEU A 133 13.22 -0.71 15.53
CA LEU A 133 13.04 -2.08 15.97
C LEU A 133 14.41 -2.76 16.15
N ASP A 134 14.54 -3.57 17.18
CA ASP A 134 15.69 -4.46 17.33
C ASP A 134 15.52 -5.77 16.55
N ASP A 135 16.56 -6.59 16.49
CA ASP A 135 16.58 -7.83 15.70
C ASP A 135 15.48 -8.83 16.14
N GLU A 136 15.15 -8.89 17.43
CA GLU A 136 14.07 -9.76 17.95
C GLU A 136 12.71 -9.25 17.48
N GLU A 137 12.49 -7.94 17.53
CA GLU A 137 11.26 -7.28 17.08
C GLU A 137 11.06 -7.41 15.56
N LEU A 138 12.14 -7.22 14.76
CA LEU A 138 12.12 -7.41 13.31
C LEU A 138 11.70 -8.85 12.96
N ASN A 139 12.40 -9.83 13.52
CA ASN A 139 12.10 -11.25 13.29
C ASN A 139 10.69 -11.63 13.74
N ALA A 140 10.23 -11.11 14.88
CA ALA A 140 8.90 -11.40 15.38
C ALA A 140 7.78 -10.85 14.44
N LEU A 141 7.99 -9.70 13.82
CA LEU A 141 7.06 -9.18 12.81
C LEU A 141 7.07 -10.02 11.54
N VAL A 142 8.24 -10.45 11.06
CA VAL A 142 8.36 -11.34 9.89
C VAL A 142 7.60 -12.64 10.14
N VAL A 143 7.87 -13.33 11.26
CA VAL A 143 7.17 -14.57 11.64
C VAL A 143 5.65 -14.37 11.74
N PHE A 144 5.20 -13.23 12.27
CA PHE A 144 3.77 -12.92 12.29
C PHE A 144 3.20 -12.79 10.86
N MET A 145 3.86 -12.09 9.95
CA MET A 145 3.39 -11.94 8.58
C MET A 145 3.41 -13.28 7.83
N GLU A 146 4.43 -14.11 8.03
CA GLU A 146 4.49 -15.48 7.49
C GLU A 146 3.30 -16.31 7.94
N SER A 147 2.89 -16.17 9.21
CA SER A 147 1.72 -16.88 9.76
C SER A 147 0.37 -16.48 9.12
N LEU A 148 0.33 -15.42 8.34
CA LEU A 148 -0.85 -15.02 7.57
C LEU A 148 -1.01 -15.81 6.25
N SER A 149 -0.05 -16.65 5.93
CA SER A 149 -0.04 -17.56 4.78
C SER A 149 -0.24 -19.01 5.27
N PRO A 150 -0.96 -19.86 4.50
CA PRO A 150 -1.09 -21.27 4.85
C PRO A 150 0.25 -21.99 4.78
N GLU A 151 0.48 -22.95 5.69
CA GLU A 151 1.76 -23.67 5.81
C GLU A 151 2.09 -24.59 4.61
N ASP A 152 1.12 -24.94 3.76
CA ASP A 152 1.30 -25.85 2.62
C ASP A 152 0.48 -25.39 1.40
N ARG A 153 1.11 -24.75 0.46
CA ARG A 153 0.68 -24.68 -0.92
C ARG A 153 1.84 -24.93 -1.87
#